data_8af162a479020c8c60107ed601a4d82f
#
_entry.id   8af162a479020c8c60107ed601a4d82f
#
_cell.length_a   1.000
_cell.length_b   1.000
_cell.length_c   1.000
_cell.angle_alpha   90.00
_cell.angle_beta   90.00
_cell.angle_gamma   90.00
#
_symmetry.space_group_name_H-M   'P 1'
#
loop_
_entity.id
_entity.type
_entity.pdbx_description
1 polymer ?
#
loop_
_entity_poly.entity_id
_entity_poly.type
_entity_poly.pdbx_seq_one_letter_code
_entity_poly.pdbx_strand_id
1 'polypeptide(L)'
;MDDQALILEAIAALLRAHGAEHGIKVVACAKNYHQVLEAVQQQRPHLVLLDMHMPEINGSEVAYKLKKHMPELKIVMLSSFESLQEVAQAKAAGADGYAFKSDPTVVLVNTLLEVMAGHNPFVSNVSPAELLPAALDYGLTRRQRQVLKLLAQGEHNKAIAQCLGISVRTAEKHRAQVLAKLNKPSPGALSHIAVELGLTHD
;
A
#
# COMPACT_ATOMS: atom_id res chain seq x y z
N MET A 1 -2.07 -14.55 -0.70
CA MET A 1 -2.60 -14.77 -2.06
C MET A 1 -2.05 -13.72 -2.99
N ASP A 2 -1.55 -14.12 -4.15
CA ASP A 2 -0.96 -13.26 -5.18
C ASP A 2 -0.96 -14.06 -6.48
N ASP A 3 -1.32 -13.48 -7.61
CA ASP A 3 -1.36 -14.17 -8.92
C ASP A 3 0.05 -14.37 -9.51
N GLN A 4 1.02 -13.56 -9.10
CA GLN A 4 2.40 -13.65 -9.52
C GLN A 4 3.15 -14.70 -8.68
N ALA A 5 3.40 -15.88 -9.26
CA ALA A 5 4.02 -17.00 -8.57
C ALA A 5 5.34 -16.64 -7.89
N LEU A 6 6.19 -15.84 -8.55
CA LEU A 6 7.49 -15.44 -8.00
C LEU A 6 7.36 -14.57 -6.75
N ILE A 7 6.42 -13.62 -6.76
CA ILE A 7 6.15 -12.74 -5.60
C ILE A 7 5.57 -13.56 -4.45
N LEU A 8 4.61 -14.44 -4.76
CA LEU A 8 4.01 -15.33 -3.77
C LEU A 8 5.06 -16.20 -3.07
N GLU A 9 5.97 -16.80 -3.83
CA GLU A 9 7.06 -17.63 -3.30
C GLU A 9 8.07 -16.80 -2.50
N ALA A 10 8.43 -15.61 -2.99
CA ALA A 10 9.36 -14.71 -2.28
C ALA A 10 8.80 -14.28 -0.92
N ILE A 11 7.55 -13.80 -0.89
CA ILE A 11 6.89 -13.39 0.37
C ILE A 11 6.75 -14.59 1.32
N ALA A 12 6.37 -15.76 0.81
CA ALA A 12 6.26 -16.96 1.63
C ALA A 12 7.62 -17.37 2.22
N ALA A 13 8.71 -17.29 1.44
CA ALA A 13 10.07 -17.57 1.90
C ALA A 13 10.52 -16.56 2.97
N LEU A 14 10.28 -15.27 2.76
CA LEU A 14 10.58 -14.21 3.72
C LEU A 14 9.83 -14.41 5.05
N LEU A 15 8.54 -14.72 5.00
CA LEU A 15 7.74 -14.99 6.19
C LEU A 15 8.16 -16.27 6.92
N ARG A 16 8.62 -17.31 6.20
CA ARG A 16 9.18 -18.51 6.82
C ARG A 16 10.53 -18.24 7.50
N ALA A 17 11.36 -17.39 6.89
CA ALA A 17 12.69 -17.06 7.43
C ALA A 17 12.61 -16.12 8.63
N HIS A 18 11.82 -15.05 8.53
CA HIS A 18 11.79 -13.97 9.52
C HIS A 18 10.54 -13.95 10.42
N GLY A 19 9.48 -14.64 10.01
CA GLY A 19 8.25 -14.72 10.81
C GLY A 19 8.26 -15.84 11.84
N ALA A 20 9.08 -16.87 11.66
CA ALA A 20 9.09 -18.04 12.53
C ALA A 20 9.43 -17.71 13.99
N GLU A 21 10.38 -16.82 14.24
CA GLU A 21 10.75 -16.35 15.57
C GLU A 21 9.65 -15.53 16.27
N HIS A 22 8.69 -15.01 15.48
CA HIS A 22 7.50 -14.31 15.95
C HIS A 22 6.24 -15.18 15.96
N GLY A 23 6.37 -16.49 15.76
CA GLY A 23 5.24 -17.44 15.74
C GLY A 23 4.40 -17.40 14.46
N ILE A 24 4.86 -16.73 13.41
CA ILE A 24 4.18 -16.70 12.10
C ILE A 24 4.49 -17.98 11.32
N LYS A 25 3.42 -18.70 10.91
CA LYS A 25 3.53 -19.90 10.08
C LYS A 25 2.74 -19.72 8.78
N VAL A 26 3.41 -19.86 7.65
CA VAL A 26 2.76 -19.91 6.34
C VAL A 26 2.14 -21.29 6.14
N VAL A 27 0.82 -21.38 6.16
CA VAL A 27 0.07 -22.64 6.07
C VAL A 27 -0.38 -22.97 4.65
N ALA A 28 -0.58 -21.96 3.80
CA ALA A 28 -0.96 -22.14 2.40
C ALA A 28 -0.52 -20.95 1.54
N CYS A 29 -0.39 -21.19 0.24
CA CYS A 29 -0.22 -20.18 -0.80
C CYS A 29 -1.34 -20.37 -1.84
N ALA A 30 -1.97 -19.27 -2.26
CA ALA A 30 -3.06 -19.28 -3.23
C ALA A 30 -2.81 -18.28 -4.34
N LYS A 31 -3.11 -18.62 -5.59
CA LYS A 31 -2.90 -17.78 -6.78
C LYS A 31 -4.19 -17.16 -7.31
N ASN A 32 -5.34 -17.64 -6.87
CA ASN A 32 -6.64 -17.15 -7.29
C ASN A 32 -7.69 -17.29 -6.17
N TYR A 33 -8.88 -16.73 -6.41
CA TYR A 33 -9.95 -16.70 -5.42
C TYR A 33 -10.40 -18.10 -4.98
N HIS A 34 -10.46 -19.06 -5.90
CA HIS A 34 -10.91 -20.42 -5.57
C HIS A 34 -9.95 -21.11 -4.60
N GLN A 35 -8.65 -20.98 -4.86
CA GLN A 35 -7.60 -21.54 -4.00
C GLN A 35 -7.57 -20.89 -2.61
N VAL A 36 -7.83 -19.57 -2.51
CA VAL A 36 -7.89 -18.93 -1.18
C VAL A 36 -9.08 -19.40 -0.38
N LEU A 37 -10.26 -19.58 -1.00
CA LEU A 37 -11.43 -20.13 -0.32
C LEU A 37 -11.17 -21.55 0.21
N GLU A 38 -10.63 -22.42 -0.64
CA GLU A 38 -10.27 -23.78 -0.27
C GLU A 38 -9.24 -23.79 0.87
N ALA A 39 -8.17 -23.00 0.75
CA ALA A 39 -7.14 -22.90 1.78
C ALA A 39 -7.71 -22.39 3.12
N VAL A 40 -8.58 -21.40 3.11
CA VAL A 40 -9.21 -20.88 4.34
C VAL A 40 -10.13 -21.91 4.99
N GLN A 41 -10.88 -22.66 4.20
CA GLN A 41 -11.75 -23.72 4.73
C GLN A 41 -10.98 -24.89 5.33
N GLN A 42 -9.91 -25.34 4.65
CA GLN A 42 -9.12 -26.50 5.05
C GLN A 42 -8.12 -26.19 6.17
N GLN A 43 -7.41 -25.07 6.05
CA GLN A 43 -6.31 -24.72 6.95
C GLN A 43 -6.73 -23.81 8.11
N ARG A 44 -7.90 -23.18 8.02
CA ARG A 44 -8.44 -22.21 9.02
C ARG A 44 -7.36 -21.23 9.51
N PRO A 45 -6.72 -20.47 8.61
CA PRO A 45 -5.69 -19.53 9.00
C PRO A 45 -6.26 -18.42 9.88
N HIS A 46 -5.45 -17.86 10.75
CA HIS A 46 -5.83 -16.68 11.53
C HIS A 46 -5.81 -15.40 10.69
N LEU A 47 -4.94 -15.37 9.66
CA LEU A 47 -4.73 -14.20 8.83
C LEU A 47 -4.51 -14.60 7.37
N VAL A 48 -5.05 -13.81 6.46
CA VAL A 48 -4.78 -13.88 5.01
C VAL A 48 -4.04 -12.63 4.59
N LEU A 49 -2.88 -12.81 3.95
CA LEU A 49 -2.16 -11.77 3.24
C LEU A 49 -2.62 -11.79 1.79
N LEU A 50 -3.19 -10.69 1.30
CA LEU A 50 -3.98 -10.64 0.08
C LEU A 50 -3.51 -9.53 -0.85
N ASP A 51 -3.08 -9.88 -2.05
CA ASP A 51 -2.74 -8.88 -3.08
C ASP A 51 -3.97 -8.05 -3.48
N MET A 52 -3.75 -6.74 -3.62
CA MET A 52 -4.77 -5.81 -4.07
C MET A 52 -5.12 -6.02 -5.55
N HIS A 53 -4.12 -6.31 -6.39
CA HIS A 53 -4.27 -6.41 -7.84
C HIS A 53 -4.11 -7.84 -8.34
N MET A 54 -5.21 -8.42 -8.76
CA MET A 54 -5.25 -9.73 -9.40
C MET A 54 -6.10 -9.67 -10.68
N PRO A 55 -5.75 -10.40 -11.75
CA PRO A 55 -6.40 -10.26 -13.07
C PRO A 55 -7.89 -10.57 -13.07
N GLU A 56 -8.32 -11.59 -12.33
CA GLU A 56 -9.69 -12.09 -12.39
C GLU A 56 -10.63 -11.40 -11.38
N ILE A 57 -10.10 -10.95 -10.25
CA ILE A 57 -10.88 -10.37 -9.14
C ILE A 57 -9.99 -9.43 -8.32
N ASN A 58 -10.51 -8.25 -8.01
CA ASN A 58 -9.79 -7.30 -7.15
C ASN A 58 -9.69 -7.82 -5.71
N GLY A 59 -8.52 -7.64 -5.08
CA GLY A 59 -8.30 -8.08 -3.70
C GLY A 59 -9.29 -7.52 -2.70
N SER A 60 -9.75 -6.28 -2.87
CA SER A 60 -10.78 -5.68 -2.01
C SER A 60 -12.12 -6.43 -2.12
N GLU A 61 -12.49 -6.93 -3.30
CA GLU A 61 -13.67 -7.76 -3.46
C GLU A 61 -13.52 -9.12 -2.78
N VAL A 62 -12.32 -9.73 -2.87
CA VAL A 62 -12.02 -10.97 -2.14
C VAL A 62 -12.09 -10.75 -0.64
N ALA A 63 -11.49 -9.66 -0.12
CA ALA A 63 -11.55 -9.30 1.29
C ALA A 63 -12.99 -9.15 1.78
N TYR A 64 -13.82 -8.40 1.05
CA TYR A 64 -15.24 -8.25 1.38
C TYR A 64 -15.98 -9.58 1.45
N LYS A 65 -15.78 -10.46 0.45
CA LYS A 65 -16.42 -11.79 0.42
C LYS A 65 -15.94 -12.67 1.59
N LEU A 66 -14.64 -12.66 1.90
CA LEU A 66 -14.10 -13.42 3.03
C LEU A 66 -14.65 -12.90 4.36
N LYS A 67 -14.66 -11.59 4.59
CA LYS A 67 -15.19 -10.98 5.81
C LYS A 67 -16.69 -11.23 6.00
N LYS A 68 -17.47 -11.25 4.93
CA LYS A 68 -18.90 -11.56 4.99
C LYS A 68 -19.17 -12.97 5.53
N HIS A 69 -18.35 -13.94 5.18
CA HIS A 69 -18.51 -15.33 5.61
C HIS A 69 -17.71 -15.70 6.86
N MET A 70 -16.62 -15.01 7.11
CA MET A 70 -15.67 -15.25 8.20
C MET A 70 -15.22 -13.91 8.81
N PRO A 71 -16.06 -13.25 9.63
CA PRO A 71 -15.77 -11.91 10.18
C PRO A 71 -14.49 -11.87 11.03
N GLU A 72 -14.16 -12.98 11.72
CA GLU A 72 -12.97 -13.08 12.59
C GLU A 72 -11.66 -13.25 11.82
N LEU A 73 -11.73 -13.66 10.55
CA LEU A 73 -10.53 -13.83 9.72
C LEU A 73 -9.83 -12.49 9.53
N LYS A 74 -8.58 -12.40 9.97
CA LYS A 74 -7.77 -11.21 9.76
C LYS A 74 -7.31 -11.11 8.31
N ILE A 75 -7.35 -9.91 7.75
CA ILE A 75 -6.96 -9.66 6.36
C ILE A 75 -5.99 -8.48 6.31
N VAL A 76 -4.80 -8.72 5.79
CA VAL A 76 -3.83 -7.67 5.46
C VAL A 76 -3.71 -7.58 3.94
N MET A 77 -3.97 -6.39 3.41
CA MET A 77 -3.82 -6.13 1.98
C MET A 77 -2.36 -5.83 1.64
N LEU A 78 -1.91 -6.35 0.49
CA LEU A 78 -0.62 -6.01 -0.11
C LEU A 78 -0.85 -5.28 -1.41
N SER A 79 -0.09 -4.22 -1.67
CA SER A 79 -0.11 -3.52 -2.95
C SER A 79 1.29 -3.13 -3.43
N SER A 80 1.47 -3.14 -4.74
CA SER A 80 2.63 -2.54 -5.40
C SER A 80 2.50 -1.03 -5.57
N PHE A 81 1.29 -0.48 -5.39
CA PHE A 81 0.98 0.93 -5.61
C PHE A 81 0.72 1.63 -4.28
N GLU A 82 1.38 2.76 -4.11
CA GLU A 82 1.22 3.63 -2.96
C GLU A 82 0.05 4.62 -3.22
N SER A 83 -1.19 4.13 -3.18
CA SER A 83 -2.41 4.90 -3.44
C SER A 83 -3.31 4.95 -2.21
N LEU A 84 -3.63 6.16 -1.74
CA LEU A 84 -4.59 6.35 -0.63
C LEU A 84 -6.00 5.87 -1.00
N GLN A 85 -6.36 5.91 -2.28
CA GLN A 85 -7.63 5.39 -2.75
C GLN A 85 -7.71 3.88 -2.53
N GLU A 86 -6.63 3.14 -2.79
CA GLU A 86 -6.57 1.70 -2.52
C GLU A 86 -6.61 1.39 -1.03
N VAL A 87 -5.94 2.19 -0.21
CA VAL A 87 -6.04 2.09 1.26
C VAL A 87 -7.47 2.29 1.72
N ALA A 88 -8.17 3.30 1.18
CA ALA A 88 -9.59 3.54 1.50
C ALA A 88 -10.49 2.38 1.03
N GLN A 89 -10.24 1.83 -0.16
CA GLN A 89 -10.95 0.65 -0.68
C GLN A 89 -10.72 -0.58 0.21
N ALA A 90 -9.48 -0.82 0.63
CA ALA A 90 -9.14 -1.92 1.54
C ALA A 90 -9.90 -1.80 2.88
N LYS A 91 -9.94 -0.59 3.47
CA LYS A 91 -10.73 -0.31 4.68
C LYS A 91 -12.21 -0.57 4.48
N ALA A 92 -12.78 -0.06 3.40
CA ALA A 92 -14.19 -0.25 3.07
C ALA A 92 -14.55 -1.73 2.83
N ALA A 93 -13.60 -2.53 2.35
CA ALA A 93 -13.75 -3.97 2.17
C ALA A 93 -13.62 -4.76 3.49
N GLY A 94 -13.29 -4.11 4.60
CA GLY A 94 -13.15 -4.73 5.93
C GLY A 94 -11.77 -5.32 6.20
N ALA A 95 -10.73 -4.95 5.44
CA ALA A 95 -9.38 -5.36 5.76
C ALA A 95 -8.95 -4.83 7.14
N ASP A 96 -8.11 -5.58 7.84
CA ASP A 96 -7.59 -5.22 9.18
C ASP A 96 -6.25 -4.50 9.10
N GLY A 97 -5.54 -4.58 7.97
CA GLY A 97 -4.27 -3.90 7.76
C GLY A 97 -3.91 -3.76 6.29
N TYR A 98 -2.86 -2.97 6.04
CA TYR A 98 -2.37 -2.69 4.70
C TYR A 98 -0.85 -2.53 4.72
N ALA A 99 -0.15 -3.11 3.76
CA ALA A 99 1.29 -3.00 3.57
C ALA A 99 1.64 -2.88 2.09
N PHE A 100 2.81 -2.33 1.80
CA PHE A 100 3.30 -2.29 0.42
C PHE A 100 4.24 -3.46 0.14
N LYS A 101 4.21 -3.99 -1.09
CA LYS A 101 5.17 -5.01 -1.55
C LYS A 101 6.61 -4.49 -1.57
N SER A 102 6.80 -3.15 -1.59
CA SER A 102 8.08 -2.47 -1.50
C SER A 102 8.58 -2.24 -0.07
N ASP A 103 7.76 -2.52 0.94
CA ASP A 103 8.15 -2.33 2.34
C ASP A 103 9.26 -3.32 2.74
N PRO A 104 10.19 -2.91 3.61
CA PRO A 104 11.14 -3.83 4.22
C PRO A 104 10.42 -4.99 4.92
N THR A 105 11.02 -6.19 4.90
CA THR A 105 10.44 -7.39 5.52
C THR A 105 10.03 -7.18 6.98
N VAL A 106 10.84 -6.43 7.74
CA VAL A 106 10.54 -6.11 9.15
C VAL A 106 9.24 -5.32 9.29
N VAL A 107 8.93 -4.42 8.37
CA VAL A 107 7.68 -3.63 8.35
C VAL A 107 6.50 -4.53 8.09
N LEU A 108 6.59 -5.45 7.11
CA LEU A 108 5.55 -6.42 6.82
C LEU A 108 5.29 -7.31 8.04
N VAL A 109 6.34 -7.89 8.65
CA VAL A 109 6.20 -8.74 9.84
C VAL A 109 5.52 -7.97 10.99
N ASN A 110 5.95 -6.74 11.27
CA ASN A 110 5.33 -5.91 12.31
C ASN A 110 3.85 -5.62 12.01
N THR A 111 3.50 -5.31 10.75
CA THR A 111 2.10 -5.11 10.34
C THR A 111 1.25 -6.36 10.64
N LEU A 112 1.77 -7.56 10.34
CA LEU A 112 1.04 -8.80 10.65
C LEU A 112 0.85 -9.00 12.14
N LEU A 113 1.88 -8.71 12.95
CA LEU A 113 1.82 -8.83 14.42
C LEU A 113 0.84 -7.83 15.03
N GLU A 114 0.83 -6.58 14.58
CA GLU A 114 -0.12 -5.55 15.01
C GLU A 114 -1.56 -5.95 14.70
N VAL A 115 -1.83 -6.46 13.50
CA VAL A 115 -3.16 -6.96 13.12
C VAL A 115 -3.59 -8.13 14.01
N MET A 116 -2.67 -9.05 14.31
CA MET A 116 -2.97 -10.18 15.23
C MET A 116 -3.18 -9.73 16.66
N ALA A 117 -2.57 -8.61 17.09
CA ALA A 117 -2.82 -7.97 18.38
C ALA A 117 -4.15 -7.18 18.44
N GLY A 118 -4.89 -7.11 17.34
CA GLY A 118 -6.17 -6.39 17.26
C GLY A 118 -6.04 -4.92 16.85
N HIS A 119 -4.85 -4.47 16.50
CA HIS A 119 -4.64 -3.14 15.93
C HIS A 119 -5.01 -3.16 14.45
N ASN A 120 -5.23 -1.97 13.88
CA ASN A 120 -5.54 -1.82 12.46
C ASN A 120 -4.48 -0.95 11.77
N PRO A 121 -3.27 -1.49 11.53
CA PRO A 121 -2.20 -0.74 10.87
C PRO A 121 -2.54 -0.58 9.38
N PHE A 122 -2.98 0.60 9.02
CA PHE A 122 -3.12 1.00 7.63
C PHE A 122 -1.96 1.92 7.28
N VAL A 123 -0.91 1.34 6.71
CA VAL A 123 0.30 2.03 6.27
C VAL A 123 1.13 2.61 7.42
N SER A 124 2.12 1.88 7.86
CA SER A 124 3.03 2.21 8.97
C SER A 124 3.89 3.47 8.75
N ASN A 125 3.84 4.11 7.58
CA ASN A 125 4.63 5.29 7.25
C ASN A 125 3.80 6.45 6.65
N VAL A 126 2.47 6.43 6.73
CA VAL A 126 1.63 7.55 6.31
C VAL A 126 1.18 8.30 7.56
N SER A 127 1.58 9.56 7.70
CA SER A 127 1.10 10.40 8.80
C SER A 127 -0.41 10.57 8.71
N PRO A 128 -1.13 10.82 9.84
CA PRO A 128 -2.56 11.13 9.81
C PRO A 128 -2.93 12.30 8.86
N ALA A 129 -2.01 13.22 8.61
CA ALA A 129 -2.17 14.30 7.63
C ALA A 129 -2.19 13.82 6.17
N GLU A 130 -1.62 12.63 5.90
CA GLU A 130 -1.64 12.02 4.56
C GLU A 130 -2.91 11.17 4.31
N LEU A 131 -3.76 10.98 5.33
CA LEU A 131 -5.08 10.33 5.26
C LEU A 131 -6.21 11.34 5.00
N LEU A 132 -5.93 12.41 4.27
CA LEU A 132 -6.94 13.40 3.88
C LEU A 132 -8.06 12.77 3.04
N PRO A 133 -9.29 13.31 3.08
CA PRO A 133 -10.44 12.75 2.37
C PRO A 133 -10.13 12.52 0.90
N ALA A 134 -10.60 11.39 0.36
CA ALA A 134 -10.38 10.96 -1.03
C ALA A 134 -10.79 12.02 -2.09
N ALA A 135 -11.55 13.03 -1.70
CA ALA A 135 -11.94 14.16 -2.56
C ALA A 135 -10.76 15.06 -2.98
N LEU A 136 -9.63 15.02 -2.26
CA LEU A 136 -8.44 15.85 -2.54
C LEU A 136 -7.23 15.04 -3.03
N ASP A 137 -7.41 13.75 -3.35
CA ASP A 137 -6.26 12.86 -3.62
C ASP A 137 -5.60 13.09 -4.99
N TYR A 138 -6.11 13.87 -5.90
CA TYR A 138 -5.58 14.08 -7.26
C TYR A 138 -4.97 12.82 -7.94
N GLY A 139 -5.19 11.61 -7.38
CA GLY A 139 -4.64 10.33 -7.81
C GLY A 139 -3.10 10.25 -7.76
N LEU A 140 -2.46 11.02 -6.87
CA LEU A 140 -1.01 11.04 -6.73
C LEU A 140 -0.52 9.85 -5.88
N THR A 141 0.48 9.11 -6.39
CA THR A 141 1.19 8.10 -5.59
C THR A 141 2.01 8.78 -4.49
N ARG A 142 2.39 8.03 -3.44
CA ARG A 142 3.28 8.54 -2.37
C ARG A 142 4.54 9.18 -2.94
N ARG A 143 5.16 8.54 -3.94
CA ARG A 143 6.34 9.08 -4.61
C ARG A 143 6.07 10.38 -5.34
N GLN A 144 4.90 10.49 -5.97
CA GLN A 144 4.46 11.72 -6.63
C GLN A 144 4.15 12.83 -5.61
N ARG A 145 3.63 12.49 -4.42
CA ARG A 145 3.42 13.45 -3.32
C ARG A 145 4.76 13.97 -2.77
N GLN A 146 5.75 13.10 -2.60
CA GLN A 146 7.11 13.51 -2.21
C GLN A 146 7.71 14.48 -3.24
N VAL A 147 7.51 14.18 -4.53
CA VAL A 147 7.95 15.06 -5.62
C VAL A 147 7.15 16.37 -5.60
N LEU A 148 5.84 16.33 -5.39
CA LEU A 148 5.00 17.54 -5.27
C LEU A 148 5.45 18.44 -4.11
N LYS A 149 5.76 17.86 -2.94
CA LYS A 149 6.29 18.59 -1.80
C LYS A 149 7.55 19.39 -2.15
N LEU A 150 8.51 18.75 -2.80
CA LEU A 150 9.76 19.39 -3.21
C LEU A 150 9.54 20.43 -4.32
N LEU A 151 8.61 20.17 -5.26
CA LEU A 151 8.21 21.13 -6.28
C LEU A 151 7.55 22.38 -5.69
N ALA A 152 6.71 22.23 -4.65
CA ALA A 152 6.08 23.34 -3.94
C ALA A 152 7.11 24.20 -3.18
N GLN A 153 8.24 23.60 -2.78
CA GLN A 153 9.39 24.28 -2.18
C GLN A 153 10.31 24.95 -3.24
N GLY A 154 9.97 24.84 -4.52
CA GLY A 154 10.76 25.40 -5.62
C GLY A 154 11.95 24.54 -6.08
N GLU A 155 12.05 23.30 -5.60
CA GLU A 155 13.17 22.43 -5.93
C GLU A 155 13.15 21.99 -7.40
N HIS A 156 14.34 21.96 -8.00
CA HIS A 156 14.52 21.51 -9.38
C HIS A 156 14.88 20.02 -9.47
N ASN A 157 14.77 19.43 -10.66
CA ASN A 157 14.89 17.98 -10.85
C ASN A 157 16.14 17.34 -10.25
N LYS A 158 17.30 18.05 -10.28
CA LYS A 158 18.56 17.55 -9.70
C LYS A 158 18.49 17.45 -8.18
N ALA A 159 17.95 18.46 -7.51
CA ALA A 159 17.75 18.48 -6.06
C ALA A 159 16.72 17.42 -5.64
N ILE A 160 15.60 17.32 -6.38
CA ILE A 160 14.57 16.28 -6.16
C ILE A 160 15.19 14.88 -6.28
N ALA A 161 16.02 14.64 -7.30
CA ALA A 161 16.70 13.37 -7.51
C ALA A 161 17.63 13.03 -6.32
N GLN A 162 18.39 14.01 -5.85
CA GLN A 162 19.29 13.86 -4.71
C GLN A 162 18.54 13.59 -3.40
N CYS A 163 17.53 14.39 -3.09
CA CYS A 163 16.70 14.23 -1.88
C CYS A 163 16.00 12.88 -1.82
N LEU A 164 15.58 12.38 -2.97
CA LEU A 164 14.78 11.15 -3.05
C LEU A 164 15.63 9.90 -3.39
N GLY A 165 16.94 10.02 -3.57
CA GLY A 165 17.83 8.89 -3.88
C GLY A 165 17.52 8.22 -5.24
N ILE A 166 17.11 8.99 -6.27
CA ILE A 166 16.77 8.49 -7.61
C ILE A 166 17.58 9.18 -8.70
N SER A 167 17.53 8.65 -9.93
CA SER A 167 18.14 9.34 -11.07
C SER A 167 17.37 10.61 -11.44
N VAL A 168 18.07 11.59 -12.03
CA VAL A 168 17.45 12.83 -12.54
C VAL A 168 16.33 12.50 -13.54
N ARG A 169 16.55 11.53 -14.42
CA ARG A 169 15.57 11.06 -15.40
C ARG A 169 14.31 10.51 -14.71
N THR A 170 14.46 9.81 -13.60
CA THR A 170 13.32 9.30 -12.81
C THR A 170 12.57 10.44 -12.13
N ALA A 171 13.28 11.43 -11.58
CA ALA A 171 12.66 12.62 -11.00
C ALA A 171 11.87 13.42 -12.05
N GLU A 172 12.41 13.60 -13.26
CA GLU A 172 11.72 14.21 -14.39
C GLU A 172 10.43 13.48 -14.78
N LYS A 173 10.49 12.15 -14.84
CA LYS A 173 9.31 11.32 -15.12
C LYS A 173 8.21 11.53 -14.05
N HIS A 174 8.56 11.47 -12.77
CA HIS A 174 7.61 11.71 -11.69
C HIS A 174 7.05 13.13 -11.71
N ARG A 175 7.91 14.15 -11.94
CA ARG A 175 7.48 15.54 -12.11
C ARG A 175 6.44 15.69 -13.24
N ALA A 176 6.74 15.13 -14.41
CA ALA A 176 5.82 15.18 -15.54
C ALA A 176 4.46 14.55 -15.22
N GLN A 177 4.48 13.41 -14.52
CA GLN A 177 3.26 12.72 -14.09
C GLN A 177 2.46 13.55 -13.06
N VAL A 178 3.14 14.16 -12.08
CA VAL A 178 2.51 15.06 -11.10
C VAL A 178 1.83 16.22 -11.81
N LEU A 179 2.56 16.93 -12.65
CA LEU A 179 2.02 18.09 -13.38
C LEU A 179 0.85 17.71 -14.32
N ALA A 180 0.89 16.53 -14.92
CA ALA A 180 -0.20 16.02 -15.76
C ALA A 180 -1.46 15.73 -14.91
N LYS A 181 -1.32 15.07 -13.77
CA LYS A 181 -2.44 14.75 -12.88
C LYS A 181 -3.07 15.99 -12.25
N LEU A 182 -2.28 17.03 -12.04
CA LEU A 182 -2.72 18.32 -11.49
C LEU A 182 -3.16 19.34 -12.57
N ASN A 183 -3.34 18.92 -13.84
CA ASN A 183 -3.69 19.82 -14.94
C ASN A 183 -2.69 20.98 -15.15
N LYS A 184 -1.39 20.71 -15.01
CA LYS A 184 -0.29 21.67 -15.21
C LYS A 184 -0.48 22.98 -14.41
N PRO A 185 -0.53 22.94 -13.08
CA PRO A 185 -0.75 24.11 -12.25
C PRO A 185 0.42 25.10 -12.34
N SER A 186 0.15 26.36 -12.04
CA SER A 186 1.20 27.37 -11.85
C SER A 186 2.05 27.07 -10.61
N PRO A 187 3.26 27.62 -10.48
CA PRO A 187 4.09 27.40 -9.28
C PRO A 187 3.35 27.74 -7.96
N GLY A 188 2.59 28.82 -7.92
CA GLY A 188 1.80 29.19 -6.75
C GLY A 188 0.66 28.20 -6.46
N ALA A 189 0.04 27.65 -7.51
CA ALA A 189 -0.99 26.61 -7.34
C ALA A 189 -0.39 25.29 -6.83
N LEU A 190 0.84 24.97 -7.16
CA LEU A 190 1.54 23.79 -6.61
C LEU A 190 1.72 23.90 -5.10
N SER A 191 2.12 25.08 -4.61
CA SER A 191 2.26 25.33 -3.17
C SER A 191 0.91 25.22 -2.45
N HIS A 192 -0.15 25.79 -3.01
CA HIS A 192 -1.50 25.69 -2.44
C HIS A 192 -1.98 24.25 -2.37
N ILE A 193 -1.84 23.48 -3.45
CA ILE A 193 -2.21 22.06 -3.49
C ILE A 193 -1.38 21.25 -2.48
N ALA A 194 -0.10 21.58 -2.31
CA ALA A 194 0.76 20.88 -1.34
C ALA A 194 0.32 21.16 0.11
N VAL A 195 -0.15 22.38 0.41
CA VAL A 195 -0.74 22.73 1.70
C VAL A 195 -2.08 22.02 1.91
N GLU A 196 -2.97 22.03 0.92
CA GLU A 196 -4.26 21.30 0.96
C GLU A 196 -4.09 19.81 1.22
N LEU A 197 -3.02 19.22 0.66
CA LEU A 197 -2.66 17.81 0.86
C LEU A 197 -1.87 17.57 2.16
N GLY A 198 -1.66 18.59 3.00
CA GLY A 198 -0.89 18.47 4.25
C GLY A 198 0.59 18.12 4.06
N LEU A 199 1.15 18.35 2.86
CA LEU A 199 2.52 18.00 2.52
C LEU A 199 3.53 19.06 2.99
N THR A 200 3.07 20.29 3.24
CA THR A 200 3.86 21.42 3.77
C THR A 200 3.05 22.09 4.86
N HIS A 201 3.72 22.62 5.91
CA HIS A 201 3.13 23.53 6.89
C HIS A 201 3.44 24.97 6.47
N ASP A 202 2.51 25.90 6.72
CA ASP A 202 2.77 27.35 6.63
C ASP A 202 3.86 27.77 7.61
#